data_f4ce9aa5ab05cb079f9873961dd1c3e4
#
_entry.id   f4ce9aa5ab05cb079f9873961dd1c3e4
#
_cell.length_a   1.000
_cell.length_b   1.000
_cell.length_c   1.000
_cell.angle_alpha   90.00
_cell.angle_beta   90.00
_cell.angle_gamma   90.00
#
_symmetry.space_group_name_H-M   'P 1'
#
loop_
_entity.id
_entity.type
_entity.pdbx_description
1 polymer ?
#
loop_
_entity_poly.entity_id
_entity_poly.type
_entity_poly.pdbx_seq_one_letter_code
_entity_poly.pdbx_strand_id
1 'polypeptide(L)'
;MVSTAGRGRPITAPDIRARKGGEPLVMVTAYDAPSARVVDRAGVDMILVGDSLAMVALGYDDTLQVTTEDMAHHVAAVARTKPHALIVGDLPWMSYHVSREETVRNAAALIRAGAGAVKLEGGSKRLEAIAAILDTRSE
;
A
#
# COMPACT_ATOMS: atom_id res chain seq x y z
N MET A 1 -2.31 -27.53 2.78
CA MET A 1 -2.01 -26.60 1.69
C MET A 1 -3.31 -26.32 0.94
N VAL A 2 -3.93 -25.16 1.13
CA VAL A 2 -5.08 -24.75 0.32
C VAL A 2 -4.54 -24.17 -0.98
N SER A 3 -4.90 -24.80 -2.10
CA SER A 3 -4.46 -24.46 -3.45
C SER A 3 -4.83 -23.02 -3.78
N THR A 4 -3.87 -22.21 -4.19
CA THR A 4 -4.06 -20.90 -4.86
C THR A 4 -4.36 -21.08 -6.35
N ALA A 5 -4.63 -22.30 -6.79
CA ALA A 5 -4.95 -22.62 -8.17
C ALA A 5 -6.40 -22.20 -8.48
N GLY A 6 -6.58 -21.08 -9.18
CA GLY A 6 -7.89 -20.64 -9.70
C GLY A 6 -8.13 -19.15 -9.72
N ARG A 7 -7.31 -18.34 -9.07
CA ARG A 7 -7.39 -16.89 -9.21
C ARG A 7 -6.50 -16.44 -10.35
N GLY A 8 -7.03 -15.60 -11.25
CA GLY A 8 -6.28 -15.04 -12.36
C GLY A 8 -5.03 -14.26 -11.96
N ARG A 9 -4.48 -13.42 -12.81
CA ARG A 9 -3.34 -12.56 -12.47
C ARG A 9 -3.67 -11.62 -11.28
N PRO A 10 -2.67 -11.18 -10.51
CA PRO A 10 -2.87 -10.19 -9.44
C PRO A 10 -3.56 -8.92 -9.94
N ILE A 11 -4.39 -8.33 -9.08
CA ILE A 11 -5.06 -7.05 -9.34
C ILE A 11 -4.02 -5.93 -9.39
N THR A 12 -4.14 -5.07 -10.39
CA THR A 12 -3.26 -3.92 -10.60
C THR A 12 -3.98 -2.59 -10.37
N ALA A 13 -3.24 -1.50 -10.22
CA ALA A 13 -3.83 -0.16 -10.07
C ALA A 13 -4.70 0.24 -11.28
N PRO A 14 -4.35 -0.05 -12.56
CA PRO A 14 -5.26 0.12 -13.69
C PRO A 14 -6.57 -0.65 -13.56
N ASP A 15 -6.56 -1.88 -13.04
CA ASP A 15 -7.79 -2.66 -12.84
C ASP A 15 -8.73 -2.00 -11.84
N ILE A 16 -8.18 -1.50 -10.73
CA ILE A 16 -8.93 -0.73 -9.71
C ILE A 16 -9.54 0.52 -10.34
N ARG A 17 -8.76 1.26 -11.13
CA ARG A 17 -9.22 2.48 -11.81
C ARG A 17 -10.36 2.19 -12.80
N ALA A 18 -10.28 1.09 -13.54
CA ALA A 18 -11.29 0.70 -14.51
C ALA A 18 -12.65 0.35 -13.86
N ARG A 19 -12.66 0.00 -12.57
CA ARG A 19 -13.90 -0.32 -11.83
C ARG A 19 -14.60 0.91 -11.23
N LYS A 20 -14.12 2.13 -11.52
CA LYS A 20 -14.76 3.36 -11.04
C LYS A 20 -16.20 3.44 -11.55
N GLY A 21 -17.16 3.70 -10.64
CA GLY A 21 -18.59 3.76 -10.94
C GLY A 21 -19.30 2.40 -11.02
N GLY A 22 -18.56 1.30 -10.83
CA GLY A 22 -19.10 -0.06 -10.74
C GLY A 22 -19.39 -0.50 -9.30
N GLU A 23 -19.26 -1.79 -9.03
CA GLU A 23 -19.41 -2.34 -7.69
C GLU A 23 -18.38 -1.77 -6.72
N PRO A 24 -18.76 -1.57 -5.44
CA PRO A 24 -17.84 -1.11 -4.41
C PRO A 24 -16.60 -2.01 -4.31
N LEU A 25 -15.44 -1.37 -4.15
CA LEU A 25 -14.17 -2.04 -3.89
C LEU A 25 -13.99 -2.30 -2.40
N VAL A 26 -13.44 -3.47 -2.06
CA VAL A 26 -13.14 -3.85 -0.68
C VAL A 26 -11.64 -3.73 -0.44
N MET A 27 -11.27 -2.88 0.52
CA MET A 27 -9.89 -2.77 0.99
C MET A 27 -9.83 -3.08 2.49
N VAL A 28 -8.94 -3.99 2.88
CA VAL A 28 -8.75 -4.41 4.27
C VAL A 28 -7.28 -4.26 4.64
N THR A 29 -7.03 -3.84 5.88
CA THR A 29 -5.69 -3.66 6.41
C THR A 29 -5.05 -5.00 6.79
N ALA A 30 -3.77 -5.20 6.43
CA ALA A 30 -2.94 -6.29 6.92
C ALA A 30 -1.48 -5.86 6.94
N TYR A 31 -0.72 -6.26 7.98
CA TYR A 31 0.63 -5.78 8.23
C TYR A 31 1.71 -6.86 8.16
N ASP A 32 1.33 -8.12 8.06
CA ASP A 32 2.24 -9.27 8.09
C ASP A 32 1.79 -10.40 7.17
N ALA A 33 2.62 -11.41 7.01
CA ALA A 33 2.32 -12.52 6.13
C ALA A 33 1.12 -13.39 6.58
N PRO A 34 0.89 -13.69 7.86
CA PRO A 34 -0.29 -14.41 8.29
C PRO A 34 -1.59 -13.68 8.01
N SER A 35 -1.70 -12.40 8.42
CA SER A 35 -2.89 -11.59 8.20
C SER A 35 -3.16 -11.36 6.71
N ALA A 36 -2.13 -11.09 5.91
CA ALA A 36 -2.26 -10.92 4.47
C ALA A 36 -2.86 -12.17 3.79
N ARG A 37 -2.42 -13.38 4.18
CA ARG A 37 -2.98 -14.62 3.65
C ARG A 37 -4.45 -14.81 4.00
N VAL A 38 -4.86 -14.41 5.20
CA VAL A 38 -6.28 -14.49 5.64
C VAL A 38 -7.13 -13.54 4.82
N VAL A 39 -6.71 -12.29 4.73
CA VAL A 39 -7.42 -11.22 4.02
C VAL A 39 -7.51 -11.52 2.52
N ASP A 40 -6.41 -11.94 1.89
CA ASP A 40 -6.41 -12.29 0.47
C ASP A 40 -7.33 -13.47 0.15
N ARG A 41 -7.35 -14.50 1.01
CA ARG A 41 -8.28 -15.63 0.85
C ARG A 41 -9.75 -15.22 0.97
N ALA A 42 -10.05 -14.16 1.72
CA ALA A 42 -11.40 -13.62 1.81
C ALA A 42 -11.87 -12.94 0.50
N GLY A 43 -10.96 -12.71 -0.46
CA GLY A 43 -11.32 -12.19 -1.78
C GLY A 43 -11.42 -10.68 -1.86
N VAL A 44 -10.69 -9.94 -1.00
CA VAL A 44 -10.64 -8.48 -1.06
C VAL A 44 -9.96 -8.00 -2.35
N ASP A 45 -10.26 -6.78 -2.77
CA ASP A 45 -9.66 -6.16 -3.96
C ASP A 45 -8.29 -5.56 -3.65
N MET A 46 -8.11 -5.03 -2.44
CA MET A 46 -6.88 -4.36 -2.01
C MET A 46 -6.52 -4.73 -0.58
N ILE A 47 -5.22 -4.80 -0.30
CA ILE A 47 -4.65 -4.90 1.04
C ILE A 47 -3.92 -3.60 1.33
N LEU A 48 -4.34 -2.90 2.39
CA LEU A 48 -3.65 -1.71 2.87
C LEU A 48 -2.62 -2.10 3.93
N VAL A 49 -1.37 -1.79 3.67
CA VAL A 49 -0.33 -1.73 4.71
C VAL A 49 -0.33 -0.31 5.23
N GLY A 50 -1.17 -0.04 6.24
CA GLY A 50 -1.41 1.29 6.78
C GLY A 50 -0.39 1.69 7.85
N ASP A 51 -0.12 2.98 8.00
CA ASP A 51 0.77 3.52 9.05
C ASP A 51 0.23 3.28 10.47
N SER A 52 -1.06 2.97 10.60
CA SER A 52 -1.67 2.47 11.84
C SER A 52 -0.98 1.22 12.41
N LEU A 53 -0.13 0.54 11.62
CA LEU A 53 0.73 -0.53 12.15
C LEU A 53 1.62 -0.05 13.31
N ALA A 54 1.94 1.24 13.37
CA ALA A 54 2.64 1.86 14.49
C ALA A 54 1.96 1.52 15.82
N MET A 55 0.65 1.71 15.87
CA MET A 55 -0.16 1.48 17.07
C MET A 55 -0.52 -0.01 17.23
N VAL A 56 -0.95 -0.65 16.17
CA VAL A 56 -1.54 -2.00 16.22
C VAL A 56 -0.48 -3.09 16.32
N ALA A 57 0.66 -2.94 15.63
CA ALA A 57 1.69 -3.96 15.54
C ALA A 57 2.97 -3.60 16.31
N LEU A 58 3.36 -2.33 16.37
CA LEU A 58 4.60 -1.90 17.00
C LEU A 58 4.42 -1.34 18.41
N GLY A 59 3.18 -1.05 18.85
CA GLY A 59 2.86 -0.63 20.21
C GLY A 59 3.16 0.84 20.52
N TYR A 60 3.28 1.68 19.50
CA TYR A 60 3.37 3.13 19.67
C TYR A 60 2.02 3.74 20.05
N ASP A 61 2.02 4.89 20.71
CA ASP A 61 0.79 5.60 21.09
C ASP A 61 0.09 6.27 19.89
N ASP A 62 0.84 6.56 18.83
CA ASP A 62 0.35 7.20 17.61
C ASP A 62 1.16 6.75 16.38
N THR A 63 0.89 7.35 15.23
CA THR A 63 1.55 7.02 13.94
C THR A 63 2.79 7.88 13.65
N LEU A 64 3.18 8.80 14.53
CA LEU A 64 4.25 9.77 14.26
C LEU A 64 5.66 9.14 14.23
N GLN A 65 5.86 8.02 14.92
CA GLN A 65 7.16 7.37 15.05
C GLN A 65 7.49 6.40 13.93
N VAL A 66 6.47 5.93 13.19
CA VAL A 66 6.71 4.97 12.11
C VAL A 66 7.42 5.63 10.94
N THR A 67 8.47 4.99 10.46
CA THR A 67 9.30 5.47 9.36
C THR A 67 8.91 4.84 8.02
N THR A 68 9.41 5.38 6.91
CA THR A 68 9.26 4.76 5.57
C THR A 68 9.91 3.38 5.53
N GLU A 69 11.01 3.17 6.24
CA GLU A 69 11.72 1.90 6.36
C GLU A 69 10.86 0.85 7.08
N ASP A 70 10.20 1.22 8.17
CA ASP A 70 9.25 0.35 8.87
C ASP A 70 8.10 -0.05 7.94
N MET A 71 7.53 0.92 7.23
CA MET A 71 6.47 0.67 6.26
C MET A 71 6.94 -0.28 5.15
N ALA A 72 8.11 -0.04 4.59
CA ALA A 72 8.69 -0.90 3.54
C ALA A 72 8.94 -2.33 4.06
N HIS A 73 9.37 -2.50 5.31
CA HIS A 73 9.55 -3.81 5.94
C HIS A 73 8.23 -4.59 5.96
N HIS A 74 7.15 -3.95 6.42
CA HIS A 74 5.83 -4.57 6.48
C HIS A 74 5.21 -4.81 5.09
N VAL A 75 5.36 -3.87 4.16
CA VAL A 75 4.97 -4.05 2.74
C VAL A 75 5.67 -5.28 2.15
N ALA A 76 6.98 -5.43 2.37
CA ALA A 76 7.73 -6.58 1.88
C ALA A 76 7.27 -7.90 2.50
N ALA A 77 6.87 -7.91 3.78
CA ALA A 77 6.32 -9.09 4.43
C ALA A 77 5.01 -9.54 3.78
N VAL A 78 4.11 -8.59 3.50
CA VAL A 78 2.84 -8.83 2.78
C VAL A 78 3.12 -9.29 1.34
N ALA A 79 4.02 -8.61 0.63
CA ALA A 79 4.33 -8.90 -0.78
C ALA A 79 4.89 -10.32 -0.99
N ARG A 80 5.68 -10.84 -0.04
CA ARG A 80 6.20 -12.22 -0.11
C ARG A 80 5.10 -13.27 -0.10
N THR A 81 3.87 -12.94 0.35
CA THR A 81 2.74 -13.87 0.28
C THR A 81 2.17 -14.01 -1.13
N LYS A 82 2.58 -13.13 -2.06
CA LYS A 82 2.10 -13.07 -3.44
C LYS A 82 0.55 -13.02 -3.50
N PRO A 83 -0.08 -12.03 -2.85
CA PRO A 83 -1.53 -11.95 -2.82
C PRO A 83 -2.09 -11.68 -4.22
N HIS A 84 -3.33 -12.07 -4.45
CA HIS A 84 -4.10 -11.66 -5.63
C HIS A 84 -4.52 -10.19 -5.53
N ALA A 85 -4.85 -9.72 -4.33
CA ALA A 85 -5.23 -8.35 -4.04
C ALA A 85 -4.09 -7.37 -4.33
N LEU A 86 -4.44 -6.15 -4.78
CA LEU A 86 -3.48 -5.06 -4.93
C LEU A 86 -2.95 -4.63 -3.55
N ILE A 87 -1.63 -4.60 -3.39
CA ILE A 87 -1.00 -4.08 -2.18
C ILE A 87 -0.89 -2.56 -2.28
N VAL A 88 -1.45 -1.85 -1.31
CA VAL A 88 -1.34 -0.40 -1.15
C VAL A 88 -0.45 -0.11 0.05
N GLY A 89 0.68 0.55 -0.17
CA GLY A 89 1.59 1.00 0.90
C GLY A 89 1.26 2.41 1.32
N ASP A 90 1.12 2.64 2.62
CA ASP A 90 0.84 3.95 3.18
C ASP A 90 2.13 4.75 3.37
N LEU A 91 2.16 5.97 2.86
CA LEU A 91 3.25 6.91 3.12
C LEU A 91 3.07 7.50 4.52
N PRO A 92 4.01 7.26 5.47
CA PRO A 92 3.85 7.72 6.84
C PRO A 92 4.01 9.23 6.97
N TRP A 93 3.68 9.77 8.14
CA TRP A 93 3.85 11.18 8.46
C TRP A 93 5.27 11.67 8.12
N MET A 94 5.37 12.88 7.60
CA MET A 94 6.59 13.55 7.11
C MET A 94 7.26 12.94 5.87
N SER A 95 6.84 11.79 5.37
CA SER A 95 7.45 11.18 4.19
C SER A 95 7.10 11.87 2.85
N TYR A 96 6.10 12.75 2.85
CA TYR A 96 5.63 13.49 1.66
C TYR A 96 5.37 14.99 1.94
N HIS A 97 5.99 15.54 2.98
CA HIS A 97 5.75 16.91 3.44
C HIS A 97 6.93 17.86 3.17
N VAL A 98 8.14 17.33 3.05
CA VAL A 98 9.38 18.11 3.08
C VAL A 98 9.77 18.61 1.69
N SER A 99 9.86 17.72 0.71
CA SER A 99 10.22 18.06 -0.65
C SER A 99 9.63 17.10 -1.68
N ARG A 100 9.64 17.52 -2.96
CA ARG A 100 9.22 16.67 -4.09
C ARG A 100 10.13 15.43 -4.20
N GLU A 101 11.43 15.63 -4.11
CA GLU A 101 12.44 14.59 -4.24
C GLU A 101 12.29 13.52 -3.14
N GLU A 102 12.08 13.96 -1.92
CA GLU A 102 11.88 13.07 -0.78
C GLU A 102 10.57 12.29 -0.91
N THR A 103 9.50 12.95 -1.32
CA THR A 103 8.20 12.31 -1.60
C THR A 103 8.36 11.17 -2.61
N VAL A 104 9.02 11.43 -3.74
CA VAL A 104 9.25 10.44 -4.79
C VAL A 104 10.13 9.29 -4.29
N ARG A 105 11.20 9.61 -3.54
CA ARG A 105 12.09 8.59 -2.98
C ARG A 105 11.37 7.66 -2.01
N ASN A 106 10.55 8.21 -1.12
CA ASN A 106 9.77 7.43 -0.15
C ASN A 106 8.70 6.57 -0.84
N ALA A 107 7.99 7.12 -1.83
CA ALA A 107 7.05 6.34 -2.63
C ALA A 107 7.75 5.18 -3.37
N ALA A 108 8.89 5.45 -4.00
CA ALA A 108 9.68 4.43 -4.69
C ALA A 108 10.17 3.32 -3.74
N ALA A 109 10.49 3.65 -2.47
CA ALA A 109 10.87 2.65 -1.48
C ALA A 109 9.74 1.65 -1.23
N LEU A 110 8.49 2.11 -1.09
CA LEU A 110 7.33 1.23 -0.89
C LEU A 110 7.02 0.39 -2.14
N ILE A 111 7.14 0.96 -3.34
CA ILE A 111 6.96 0.22 -4.60
C ILE A 111 8.03 -0.86 -4.73
N ARG A 112 9.31 -0.56 -4.46
CA ARG A 112 10.39 -1.56 -4.46
C ARG A 112 10.20 -2.66 -3.42
N ALA A 113 9.55 -2.35 -2.30
CA ALA A 113 9.18 -3.34 -1.29
C ALA A 113 8.04 -4.27 -1.74
N GLY A 114 7.34 -3.94 -2.82
CA GLY A 114 6.30 -4.78 -3.43
C GLY A 114 4.89 -4.19 -3.41
N ALA A 115 4.71 -2.92 -3.02
CA ALA A 115 3.43 -2.25 -3.19
C ALA A 115 3.13 -2.00 -4.67
N GLY A 116 1.89 -2.17 -5.09
CA GLY A 116 1.41 -1.84 -6.43
C GLY A 116 0.82 -0.42 -6.52
N ALA A 117 0.59 0.21 -5.38
CA ALA A 117 0.16 1.59 -5.24
C ALA A 117 0.60 2.16 -3.89
N VAL A 118 0.59 3.47 -3.76
CA VAL A 118 0.83 4.16 -2.48
C VAL A 118 -0.37 5.02 -2.10
N LYS A 119 -0.61 5.18 -0.79
CA LYS A 119 -1.59 6.11 -0.24
C LYS A 119 -0.86 7.26 0.44
N LEU A 120 -1.41 8.45 0.35
CA LEU A 120 -1.05 9.63 1.14
C LEU A 120 -2.31 10.40 1.51
N GLU A 121 -2.22 11.26 2.51
CA GLU A 121 -3.34 12.01 3.04
C GLU A 121 -3.18 13.53 2.81
N GLY A 122 -4.29 14.25 2.89
CA GLY A 122 -4.32 15.72 2.78
C GLY A 122 -5.02 16.27 1.54
N GLY A 123 -5.48 15.42 0.63
CA GLY A 123 -6.31 15.81 -0.52
C GLY A 123 -5.68 16.92 -1.36
N SER A 124 -6.44 18.00 -1.61
CA SER A 124 -6.01 19.12 -2.47
C SER A 124 -4.72 19.81 -2.02
N LYS A 125 -4.38 19.77 -0.75
CA LYS A 125 -3.13 20.32 -0.21
C LYS A 125 -1.88 19.55 -0.66
N ARG A 126 -2.05 18.37 -1.25
CA ARG A 126 -0.97 17.45 -1.66
C ARG A 126 -0.92 17.20 -3.17
N LEU A 127 -1.56 18.03 -3.97
CA LEU A 127 -1.60 17.84 -5.43
C LEU A 127 -0.19 17.81 -6.05
N GLU A 128 0.74 18.64 -5.57
CA GLU A 128 2.12 18.63 -6.03
C GLU A 128 2.86 17.33 -5.70
N ALA A 129 2.66 16.79 -4.50
CA ALA A 129 3.21 15.51 -4.09
C ALA A 129 2.63 14.36 -4.94
N ILE A 130 1.32 14.37 -5.17
CA ILE A 130 0.64 13.38 -6.02
C ILE A 130 1.17 13.45 -7.46
N ALA A 131 1.26 14.66 -8.03
CA ALA A 131 1.80 14.87 -9.38
C ALA A 131 3.24 14.38 -9.49
N ALA A 132 4.08 14.65 -8.48
CA ALA A 132 5.46 14.19 -8.46
C ALA A 132 5.59 12.66 -8.49
N ILE A 133 4.75 11.95 -7.72
CA ILE A 133 4.73 10.48 -7.71
C ILE A 133 4.26 9.95 -9.07
N LEU A 134 3.20 10.53 -9.64
CA LEU A 134 2.65 10.09 -10.93
C LEU A 134 3.60 10.31 -12.10
N ASP A 135 4.42 11.38 -12.05
CA ASP A 135 5.41 11.70 -13.07
C ASP A 135 6.56 10.67 -13.16
N THR A 136 6.74 9.84 -12.13
CA THR A 136 7.76 8.76 -12.12
C THR A 136 7.31 7.49 -12.84
N ARG A 137 6.07 7.42 -13.32
CA ARG A 137 5.59 6.27 -14.09
C ARG A 137 6.29 6.24 -15.45
N SER A 138 7.12 5.24 -15.69
CA SER A 138 7.43 4.82 -17.05
C SER A 138 6.13 4.28 -17.67
N GLU A 139 5.81 4.79 -18.86
CA GLU A 139 4.66 4.38 -19.68
C GLU A 139 4.56 2.85 -19.86
#